data_fa61e465c47b33f8b83d8e62e68f30ae
#
_entry.id   fa61e465c47b33f8b83d8e62e68f30ae
#
_cell.length_a   1.000
_cell.length_b   1.000
_cell.length_c   1.000
_cell.angle_alpha   90.00
_cell.angle_beta   90.00
_cell.angle_gamma   90.00
#
_symmetry.space_group_name_H-M   'P 1'
#
loop_
_entity.id
_entity.type
_entity.pdbx_description
1 polymer ?
#
loop_
_entity_poly.entity_id
_entity_poly.type
_entity_poly.pdbx_seq_one_letter_code
_entity_poly.pdbx_strand_id
1 'polypeptide(L)'
;SEPSHMNAVIGLLDQYDISYSLLAYGEFNNPDIQKLYDQFIEYGSENKANALEVGANIEDLDIVDLAKFIDATTNNAMIQVFESLQCGSRNHLRSFVNAIELSGNTYEPQYLTQEDYTLIINDSQEQCGP
;
A
#
# COMPACT_ATOMS: atom_id res chain seq x y z
N SER A 1 8.01 2.45 -8.48
CA SER A 1 6.90 2.38 -7.55
C SER A 1 6.53 0.94 -7.23
N GLU A 2 5.39 0.39 -7.66
CA GLU A 2 4.99 -0.97 -7.28
C GLU A 2 5.97 -2.06 -7.72
N PRO A 3 6.52 -2.07 -8.97
CA PRO A 3 7.58 -3.02 -9.33
C PRO A 3 8.83 -2.88 -8.45
N SER A 4 9.18 -1.66 -8.04
CA SER A 4 10.31 -1.43 -7.12
C SER A 4 10.04 -2.00 -5.74
N HIS A 5 8.81 -1.88 -5.24
CA HIS A 5 8.38 -2.46 -3.96
C HIS A 5 8.45 -3.99 -4.00
N MET A 6 7.92 -4.59 -5.05
CA MET A 6 7.99 -6.05 -5.24
C MET A 6 9.44 -6.53 -5.29
N ASN A 7 10.31 -5.83 -6.02
CA ASN A 7 11.73 -6.19 -6.12
C ASN A 7 12.46 -6.07 -4.76
N ALA A 8 12.09 -5.09 -3.93
CA ALA A 8 12.66 -4.95 -2.58
C ALA A 8 12.30 -6.14 -1.70
N VAL A 9 11.07 -6.63 -1.76
CA VAL A 9 10.62 -7.82 -1.02
C VAL A 9 11.30 -9.07 -1.56
N ILE A 10 11.39 -9.23 -2.88
CA ILE A 10 12.11 -10.35 -3.53
C ILE A 10 13.57 -10.37 -3.05
N GLY A 11 14.23 -9.23 -2.98
CA GLY A 11 15.59 -9.13 -2.46
C GLY A 11 15.74 -9.66 -1.05
N LEU A 12 14.76 -9.41 -0.18
CA LEU A 12 14.74 -9.99 1.18
C LEU A 12 14.56 -11.51 1.14
N LEU A 13 13.64 -12.02 0.33
CA LEU A 13 13.39 -13.46 0.21
C LEU A 13 14.65 -14.18 -0.27
N ASP A 14 15.34 -13.62 -1.26
CA ASP A 14 16.59 -14.18 -1.79
C ASP A 14 17.72 -14.13 -0.73
N GLN A 15 17.80 -13.04 0.03
CA GLN A 15 18.80 -12.90 1.10
C GLN A 15 18.66 -13.99 2.17
N TYR A 16 17.45 -14.42 2.48
CA TYR A 16 17.17 -15.44 3.50
C TYR A 16 16.88 -16.81 2.92
N ASP A 17 17.16 -17.04 1.63
CA ASP A 17 16.94 -18.31 0.93
C ASP A 17 15.49 -18.83 1.06
N ILE A 18 14.52 -17.90 1.05
CA ILE A 18 13.10 -18.23 1.11
C ILE A 18 12.55 -18.40 -0.30
N SER A 19 12.00 -19.58 -0.57
CA SER A 19 11.38 -19.89 -1.86
C SER A 19 10.08 -19.10 -2.05
N TYR A 20 9.87 -18.61 -3.26
CA TYR A 20 8.64 -17.93 -3.65
C TYR A 20 8.30 -18.26 -5.10
N SER A 21 7.07 -17.98 -5.49
CA SER A 21 6.65 -18.06 -6.89
C SER A 21 5.88 -16.79 -7.26
N LEU A 22 6.13 -16.29 -8.48
CA LEU A 22 5.37 -15.18 -9.04
C LEU A 22 4.28 -15.76 -9.93
N LEU A 23 3.03 -15.42 -9.64
CA LEU A 23 1.89 -15.81 -10.44
C LEU A 23 1.66 -14.79 -11.56
N ALA A 24 0.73 -15.08 -12.45
CA ALA A 24 0.32 -14.16 -13.48
C ALA A 24 -0.32 -12.90 -12.86
N TYR A 25 -0.32 -11.81 -13.62
CA TYR A 25 -0.89 -10.54 -13.18
C TYR A 25 -2.34 -10.72 -12.70
N GLY A 26 -2.62 -10.24 -11.50
CA GLY A 26 -3.94 -10.33 -10.88
C GLY A 26 -4.24 -11.67 -10.20
N GLU A 27 -3.29 -12.58 -10.14
CA GLU A 27 -3.41 -13.89 -9.47
C GLU A 27 -2.64 -13.91 -8.16
N PHE A 28 -3.29 -14.38 -7.09
CA PHE A 28 -2.72 -14.47 -5.75
C PHE A 28 -3.02 -15.84 -5.14
N ASN A 29 -2.01 -16.45 -4.49
CA ASN A 29 -2.17 -17.71 -3.77
C ASN A 29 -3.04 -17.59 -2.51
N ASN A 30 -2.97 -16.43 -1.86
CA ASN A 30 -3.79 -16.17 -0.68
C ASN A 30 -5.23 -15.86 -1.11
N PRO A 31 -6.22 -16.68 -0.69
CA PRO A 31 -7.60 -16.51 -1.12
C PRO A 31 -8.25 -15.22 -0.64
N ASP A 32 -7.81 -14.68 0.52
CA ASP A 32 -8.34 -13.41 1.03
C ASP A 32 -7.82 -12.24 0.19
N ILE A 33 -6.57 -12.28 -0.21
CA ILE A 33 -5.98 -11.28 -1.11
C ILE A 33 -6.64 -11.35 -2.50
N GLN A 34 -6.86 -12.56 -3.03
CA GLN A 34 -7.54 -12.74 -4.32
C GLN A 34 -8.95 -12.16 -4.29
N LYS A 35 -9.69 -12.43 -3.22
CA LYS A 35 -11.04 -11.89 -3.04
C LYS A 35 -11.05 -10.36 -2.98
N LEU A 36 -10.12 -9.78 -2.22
CA LEU A 36 -9.99 -8.33 -2.10
C LEU A 36 -9.66 -7.69 -3.46
N TYR A 37 -8.71 -8.29 -4.20
CA TYR A 37 -8.35 -7.85 -5.55
C TYR A 37 -9.56 -7.87 -6.47
N ASP A 38 -10.31 -8.96 -6.50
CA ASP A 38 -11.49 -9.12 -7.36
C ASP A 38 -12.54 -8.06 -7.03
N GLN A 39 -12.79 -7.80 -5.75
CA GLN A 39 -13.73 -6.76 -5.30
C GLN A 39 -13.26 -5.36 -5.74
N PHE A 40 -11.98 -5.05 -5.61
CA PHE A 40 -11.42 -3.77 -6.04
C PHE A 40 -11.51 -3.58 -7.56
N ILE A 41 -11.25 -4.63 -8.34
CA ILE A 41 -11.37 -4.57 -9.80
C ILE A 41 -12.82 -4.33 -10.20
N GLU A 42 -13.77 -5.03 -9.60
CA GLU A 42 -15.19 -4.86 -9.89
C GLU A 42 -15.66 -3.43 -9.61
N TYR A 43 -15.38 -2.93 -8.42
CA TYR A 43 -15.78 -1.58 -7.99
C TYR A 43 -15.04 -0.49 -8.76
N GLY A 44 -13.72 -0.61 -8.88
CA GLY A 44 -12.87 0.40 -9.52
C GLY A 44 -13.05 0.52 -11.03
N SER A 45 -13.56 -0.54 -11.68
CA SER A 45 -13.80 -0.53 -13.13
C SER A 45 -15.06 0.22 -13.53
N GLU A 46 -15.93 0.58 -12.59
CA GLU A 46 -17.20 1.24 -12.87
C GLU A 46 -16.99 2.68 -13.35
N ASN A 47 -16.09 3.44 -12.72
CA ASN A 47 -15.80 4.82 -13.07
C ASN A 47 -14.48 5.29 -12.43
N LYS A 48 -14.02 6.49 -12.84
CA LYS A 48 -12.76 7.07 -12.33
C LYS A 48 -12.81 7.36 -10.83
N ALA A 49 -13.93 7.84 -10.32
CA ALA A 49 -14.07 8.15 -8.88
C ALA A 49 -13.86 6.90 -8.03
N ASN A 50 -14.45 5.77 -8.43
CA ASN A 50 -14.28 4.48 -7.78
C ASN A 50 -12.82 4.00 -7.87
N ALA A 51 -12.18 4.17 -9.02
CA ALA A 51 -10.78 3.78 -9.22
C ALA A 51 -9.84 4.56 -8.28
N LEU A 52 -10.04 5.85 -8.11
CA LEU A 52 -9.26 6.67 -7.18
C LEU A 52 -9.50 6.25 -5.73
N GLU A 53 -10.74 5.96 -5.36
CA GLU A 53 -11.08 5.47 -4.02
C GLU A 53 -10.41 4.12 -3.73
N VAL A 54 -10.42 3.20 -4.70
CA VAL A 54 -9.71 1.92 -4.58
C VAL A 54 -8.20 2.15 -4.37
N GLY A 55 -7.59 3.04 -5.14
CA GLY A 55 -6.19 3.40 -4.96
C GLY A 55 -5.90 3.89 -3.53
N ALA A 56 -6.71 4.80 -3.03
CA ALA A 56 -6.58 5.29 -1.65
C ALA A 56 -6.79 4.17 -0.62
N ASN A 57 -7.77 3.29 -0.82
CA ASN A 57 -8.03 2.14 0.05
C ASN A 57 -6.82 1.20 0.15
N ILE A 58 -6.18 0.92 -0.98
CA ILE A 58 -4.99 0.05 -1.02
C ILE A 58 -3.86 0.66 -0.20
N GLU A 59 -3.58 1.94 -0.39
CA GLU A 59 -2.49 2.60 0.34
C GLU A 59 -2.80 2.74 1.83
N ASP A 60 -4.03 3.02 2.19
CA ASP A 60 -4.52 3.05 3.56
C ASP A 60 -4.26 1.70 4.26
N LEU A 61 -4.67 0.60 3.61
CA LEU A 61 -4.44 -0.76 4.11
C LEU A 61 -2.95 -1.08 4.22
N ASP A 62 -2.15 -0.76 3.20
CA ASP A 62 -0.72 -1.03 3.18
C ASP A 62 0.01 -0.36 4.34
N ILE A 63 -0.33 0.89 4.66
CA ILE A 63 0.28 1.61 5.77
C ILE A 63 0.03 0.88 7.09
N VAL A 64 -1.20 0.43 7.32
CA VAL A 64 -1.59 -0.29 8.54
C VAL A 64 -0.92 -1.66 8.61
N ASP A 65 -0.93 -2.42 7.52
CA ASP A 65 -0.32 -3.76 7.48
C ASP A 65 1.20 -3.69 7.65
N LEU A 66 1.86 -2.73 7.01
CA LEU A 66 3.30 -2.54 7.16
C LEU A 66 3.68 -2.13 8.59
N ALA A 67 2.86 -1.33 9.28
CA ALA A 67 3.08 -1.03 10.69
C ALA A 67 3.04 -2.29 11.55
N LYS A 68 2.11 -3.20 11.29
CA LYS A 68 2.02 -4.49 11.99
C LYS A 68 3.24 -5.37 11.72
N PHE A 69 3.72 -5.42 10.49
CA PHE A 69 4.90 -6.20 10.12
C PHE A 69 6.17 -5.63 10.75
N ILE A 70 6.32 -4.32 10.81
CA ILE A 70 7.44 -3.65 11.48
C ILE A 70 7.44 -4.00 12.97
N ASP A 71 6.29 -3.94 13.62
CA ASP A 71 6.16 -4.25 15.05
C ASP A 71 6.40 -5.74 15.36
N ALA A 72 6.15 -6.62 14.39
CA ALA A 72 6.28 -8.07 14.55
C ALA A 72 7.70 -8.60 14.39
N THR A 73 8.65 -7.79 13.96
CA THR A 73 10.03 -8.23 13.69
C THR A 73 11.06 -7.37 14.42
N THR A 74 12.21 -7.98 14.74
CA THR A 74 13.41 -7.29 15.22
C THR A 74 14.52 -7.26 14.16
N ASN A 75 14.26 -7.81 12.98
CA ASN A 75 15.23 -7.89 11.89
C ASN A 75 15.37 -6.51 11.22
N ASN A 76 16.53 -5.88 11.36
CA ASN A 76 16.77 -4.53 10.85
C ASN A 76 16.65 -4.42 9.32
N ALA A 77 17.07 -5.44 8.57
CA ALA A 77 16.96 -5.43 7.11
C ALA A 77 15.49 -5.43 6.67
N MET A 78 14.65 -6.22 7.35
CA MET A 78 13.21 -6.24 7.10
C MET A 78 12.55 -4.90 7.48
N ILE A 79 12.90 -4.38 8.66
CA ILE A 79 12.35 -3.09 9.13
C ILE A 79 12.65 -1.99 8.12
N GLN A 80 13.88 -1.88 7.64
CA GLN A 80 14.28 -0.86 6.66
C GLN A 80 13.45 -0.95 5.37
N VAL A 81 13.25 -2.17 4.85
CA VAL A 81 12.44 -2.37 3.64
C VAL A 81 10.98 -1.98 3.92
N PHE A 82 10.39 -2.46 5.02
CA PHE A 82 9.01 -2.16 5.37
C PHE A 82 8.78 -0.66 5.61
N GLU A 83 9.71 0.02 6.27
CA GLU A 83 9.63 1.47 6.48
C GLU A 83 9.70 2.24 5.15
N SER A 84 10.56 1.82 4.22
CA SER A 84 10.66 2.42 2.90
C SER A 84 9.36 2.21 2.09
N LEU A 85 8.79 1.01 2.13
CA LEU A 85 7.50 0.71 1.50
C LEU A 85 6.37 1.55 2.11
N GLN A 86 6.33 1.64 3.43
CA GLN A 86 5.32 2.41 4.14
C GLN A 86 5.41 3.90 3.82
N CYS A 87 6.62 4.44 3.73
CA CYS A 87 6.87 5.81 3.28
C CYS A 87 6.31 6.04 1.87
N GLY A 88 6.55 5.12 0.95
CA GLY A 88 5.99 5.16 -0.41
C GLY A 88 4.46 5.16 -0.39
N SER A 89 3.86 4.29 0.42
CA SER A 89 2.40 4.22 0.56
C SER A 89 1.80 5.51 1.13
N ARG A 90 2.48 6.18 2.07
CA ARG A 90 2.02 7.49 2.55
C ARG A 90 2.03 8.54 1.43
N ASN A 91 3.08 8.57 0.62
CA ASN A 91 3.16 9.47 -0.53
C ASN A 91 2.05 9.20 -1.55
N HIS A 92 1.81 7.93 -1.85
CA HIS A 92 0.74 7.52 -2.76
C HIS A 92 -0.65 7.88 -2.21
N LEU A 93 -0.88 7.68 -0.91
CA LEU A 93 -2.14 8.06 -0.27
C LEU A 93 -2.41 9.56 -0.42
N ARG A 94 -1.41 10.40 -0.15
CA ARG A 94 -1.54 11.87 -0.36
C ARG A 94 -1.91 12.20 -1.79
N SER A 95 -1.30 11.53 -2.76
CA SER A 95 -1.57 11.75 -4.17
C SER A 95 -2.99 11.34 -4.57
N PHE A 96 -3.46 10.17 -4.11
CA PHE A 96 -4.83 9.72 -4.37
C PHE A 96 -5.86 10.63 -3.71
N VAL A 97 -5.64 11.00 -2.45
CA VAL A 97 -6.55 11.89 -1.72
C VAL A 97 -6.63 13.26 -2.39
N ASN A 98 -5.50 13.81 -2.83
CA ASN A 98 -5.49 15.07 -3.57
C ASN A 98 -6.30 14.97 -4.87
N ALA A 99 -6.15 13.89 -5.62
CA ALA A 99 -6.91 13.66 -6.84
C ALA A 99 -8.42 13.51 -6.57
N ILE A 100 -8.78 12.82 -5.50
CA ILE A 100 -10.18 12.66 -5.06
C ILE A 100 -10.79 14.04 -4.72
N GLU A 101 -10.08 14.85 -3.96
CA GLU A 101 -10.54 16.19 -3.56
C GLU A 101 -10.65 17.13 -4.75
N LEU A 102 -9.71 17.09 -5.68
CA LEU A 102 -9.76 17.89 -6.92
C LEU A 102 -10.95 17.51 -7.80
N SER A 103 -11.44 16.28 -7.71
CA SER A 103 -12.65 15.83 -8.42
C SER A 103 -13.96 16.18 -7.69
N GLY A 104 -13.88 16.84 -6.53
CA GLY A 104 -15.04 17.26 -5.74
C GLY A 104 -15.53 16.23 -4.74
N ASN A 105 -14.78 15.15 -4.51
CA ASN A 105 -15.11 14.10 -3.55
C ASN A 105 -14.22 14.16 -2.32
N THR A 106 -14.51 13.33 -1.32
CA THR A 106 -13.75 13.23 -0.07
C THR A 106 -13.44 11.78 0.21
N TYR A 107 -12.21 11.49 0.65
CA TYR A 107 -11.83 10.15 1.09
C TYR A 107 -11.99 10.02 2.60
N GLU A 108 -12.62 8.94 3.05
CA GLU A 108 -12.68 8.56 4.47
C GLU A 108 -11.77 7.35 4.70
N PRO A 109 -10.85 7.39 5.67
CA PRO A 109 -9.95 6.26 5.93
C PRO A 109 -10.76 5.02 6.34
N GLN A 110 -10.38 3.87 5.78
CA GLN A 110 -11.05 2.60 6.04
C GLN A 110 -10.28 1.74 7.05
N TYR A 111 -8.97 1.90 7.14
CA TYR A 111 -8.08 1.09 7.96
C TYR A 111 -7.28 1.93 8.95
N LEU A 112 -6.74 3.08 8.52
CA LEU A 112 -6.10 4.05 9.41
C LEU A 112 -7.10 4.64 10.39
N THR A 113 -6.64 4.97 11.60
CA THR A 113 -7.42 5.84 12.49
C THR A 113 -7.54 7.22 11.86
N GLN A 114 -8.59 7.96 12.21
CA GLN A 114 -8.77 9.33 11.73
C GLN A 114 -7.58 10.21 12.13
N GLU A 115 -7.04 10.01 13.32
CA GLU A 115 -5.87 10.77 13.82
C GLU A 115 -4.65 10.52 12.94
N ASP A 116 -4.29 9.26 12.70
CA ASP A 116 -3.12 8.90 11.89
C ASP A 116 -3.29 9.36 10.43
N TYR A 117 -4.47 9.18 9.88
CA TYR A 117 -4.81 9.67 8.53
C TYR A 117 -4.60 11.18 8.42
N THR A 118 -5.12 11.94 9.38
CA THR A 118 -5.00 13.41 9.39
C THR A 118 -3.54 13.86 9.46
N LEU A 119 -2.72 13.20 10.28
CA LEU A 119 -1.28 13.48 10.37
C LEU A 119 -0.60 13.24 9.01
N ILE A 120 -0.91 12.15 8.34
CA ILE A 120 -0.32 11.81 7.05
C ILE A 120 -0.71 12.83 5.98
N ILE A 121 -1.99 13.15 5.89
CA ILE A 121 -2.50 14.04 4.83
C ILE A 121 -2.02 15.48 5.01
N ASN A 122 -1.82 15.93 6.24
CA ASN A 122 -1.34 17.28 6.55
C ASN A 122 0.17 17.44 6.38
N ASP A 123 0.90 16.35 6.20
CA ASP A 123 2.34 16.40 5.98
C ASP A 123 2.67 16.48 4.47
N SER A 124 3.89 16.90 4.16
CA SER A 124 4.37 16.98 2.77
C SER A 124 4.87 15.63 2.28
N GLN A 125 5.08 15.52 0.95
CA GLN A 125 5.70 14.34 0.36
C GLN A 125 7.08 14.09 0.95
N GLU A 126 7.41 12.82 1.16
CA GLU A 126 8.60 12.35 1.85
C GLU A 126 9.63 11.78 0.88
N GLN A 127 10.90 11.86 1.26
CA GLN A 127 11.98 11.10 0.62
C GLN A 127 11.99 9.69 1.21
N CYS A 128 11.77 8.69 0.38
CA CYS A 128 11.59 7.31 0.81
C CYS A 128 12.81 6.46 0.46
N GLY A 129 13.83 6.54 1.31
CA GLY A 129 14.97 5.66 1.30
C GLY A 129 15.78 5.59 0.01
N PRO A 130 16.86 4.87 0.01
CA PRO A 130 17.60 4.57 -1.21
C PRO A 130 16.86 3.52 -2.05
#